data_318e978a2db9d7139e71655cd35299f6
#
_entry.id   318e978a2db9d7139e71655cd35299f6
#
_cell.length_a   1.000
_cell.length_b   1.000
_cell.length_c   1.000
_cell.angle_alpha   90.00
_cell.angle_beta   90.00
_cell.angle_gamma   90.00
#
_symmetry.space_group_name_H-M   'P 1'
#
loop_
_entity.id
_entity.type
_entity.pdbx_description
1 polymer ?
#
loop_
_entity_poly.entity_id
_entity_poly.type
_entity_poly.pdbx_seq_one_letter_code
_entity_poly.pdbx_strand_id
1 'polypeptide(L)'
;MNLFITGNQGYIGSYLTPYLKDKKYKIVGFDSGFFKNNLVSKIKKNCVHKQFDDDIRNLKASHLEKIDTVIHLCGLSNDPIGKRFEKITDEINYQSSVKLFNLALKKKC
;
A
#
# COMPACT_ATOMS: atom_id res chain seq x y z
N MET A 1 8.14 9.91 -12.86
CA MET A 1 8.34 8.74 -11.99
C MET A 1 6.98 8.20 -11.58
N ASN A 2 6.81 6.90 -11.69
CA ASN A 2 5.59 6.18 -11.33
C ASN A 2 5.81 5.48 -9.98
N LEU A 3 5.00 5.84 -8.99
CA LEU A 3 5.08 5.29 -7.63
C LEU A 3 3.98 4.26 -7.42
N PHE A 4 4.32 3.15 -6.79
CA PHE A 4 3.36 2.17 -6.28
C PHE A 4 3.34 2.27 -4.75
N ILE A 5 2.18 2.62 -4.18
CA ILE A 5 2.05 2.83 -2.74
C ILE A 5 1.08 1.79 -2.18
N THR A 6 1.57 0.86 -1.37
CA THR A 6 0.71 -0.03 -0.61
C THR A 6 0.30 0.62 0.71
N GLY A 7 -0.92 0.41 1.16
CA GLY A 7 -1.43 1.07 2.36
C GLY A 7 -1.72 2.57 2.16
N ASN A 8 -1.97 2.98 0.92
CA ASN A 8 -2.21 4.39 0.58
C ASN A 8 -3.49 4.98 1.19
N GLN A 9 -4.41 4.14 1.66
CA GLN A 9 -5.65 4.54 2.36
C GLN A 9 -5.54 4.38 3.89
N GLY A 10 -4.36 4.05 4.42
CA GLY A 10 -4.08 4.03 5.85
C GLY A 10 -3.72 5.40 6.41
N TYR A 11 -3.36 5.46 7.70
CA TYR A 11 -3.05 6.73 8.38
C TYR A 11 -1.94 7.52 7.69
N ILE A 12 -0.76 6.93 7.52
CA ILE A 12 0.37 7.60 6.84
C ILE A 12 0.07 7.81 5.36
N GLY A 13 -0.45 6.79 4.69
CA GLY A 13 -0.72 6.82 3.25
C GLY A 13 -1.70 7.92 2.83
N SER A 14 -2.71 8.21 3.65
CA SER A 14 -3.71 9.24 3.38
C SER A 14 -3.14 10.67 3.37
N TYR A 15 -2.03 10.90 4.06
CA TYR A 15 -1.29 12.16 4.04
C TYR A 15 -0.19 12.19 2.97
N LEU A 16 0.57 11.09 2.86
CA LEU A 16 1.69 11.00 1.91
C LEU A 16 1.24 11.03 0.45
N THR A 17 0.16 10.33 0.13
CA THR A 17 -0.34 10.21 -1.25
C THR A 17 -0.69 11.55 -1.89
N PRO A 18 -1.51 12.43 -1.27
CA PRO A 18 -1.77 13.75 -1.83
C PRO A 18 -0.51 14.63 -1.91
N TYR A 19 0.38 14.57 -0.92
CA TYR A 19 1.64 15.30 -0.96
C TYR A 19 2.50 14.91 -2.18
N LEU A 20 2.65 13.61 -2.44
CA LEU A 20 3.42 13.12 -3.60
C LEU A 20 2.73 13.47 -4.93
N LYS A 21 1.40 13.48 -4.96
CA LYS A 21 0.66 13.94 -6.13
C LYS A 21 0.91 15.41 -6.44
N ASP A 22 0.93 16.27 -5.42
CA ASP A 22 1.23 17.70 -5.59
C ASP A 22 2.66 17.90 -6.12
N LYS A 23 3.58 16.97 -5.87
CA LYS A 23 4.92 16.91 -6.48
C LYS A 23 4.94 16.31 -7.91
N LYS A 24 3.77 16.11 -8.52
CA LYS A 24 3.57 15.61 -9.90
C LYS A 24 4.02 14.16 -10.14
N TYR A 25 4.13 13.34 -9.10
CA TYR A 25 4.33 11.90 -9.27
C TYR A 25 3.05 11.22 -9.78
N LYS A 26 3.22 10.21 -10.61
CA LYS A 26 2.11 9.33 -10.98
C LYS A 26 2.00 8.21 -9.95
N ILE A 27 0.85 8.08 -9.32
CA ILE A 27 0.66 7.19 -8.17
C ILE A 27 -0.32 6.08 -8.52
N VAL A 28 0.09 4.85 -8.25
CA VAL A 28 -0.76 3.66 -8.23
C VAL A 28 -0.90 3.24 -6.77
N GLY A 29 -2.12 3.24 -6.26
CA GLY A 29 -2.44 2.81 -4.89
C GLY A 29 -2.83 1.34 -4.84
N PHE A 30 -2.48 0.68 -3.73
CA PHE A 30 -2.90 -0.69 -3.41
C PHE A 30 -3.27 -0.78 -1.93
N ASP A 31 -4.55 -1.02 -1.63
CA ASP A 31 -5.06 -1.05 -0.27
C ASP A 31 -6.36 -1.86 -0.21
N SER A 32 -6.59 -2.59 0.86
CA SER A 32 -7.88 -3.25 1.10
C SER A 32 -8.99 -2.28 1.52
N GLY A 33 -8.63 -1.06 1.91
CA GLY A 33 -9.55 -0.07 2.44
C GLY A 33 -10.06 -0.37 3.86
N PHE A 34 -9.44 -1.30 4.57
CA PHE A 34 -9.88 -1.72 5.90
C PHE A 34 -9.95 -0.57 6.91
N PHE A 35 -8.98 0.34 6.87
CA PHE A 35 -8.90 1.48 7.80
C PHE A 35 -9.43 2.80 7.25
N LYS A 36 -9.89 2.86 6.00
CA LYS A 36 -10.25 4.13 5.34
C LYS A 36 -11.35 4.93 6.04
N ASN A 37 -12.23 4.27 6.79
CA ASN A 37 -13.32 4.92 7.51
C ASN A 37 -12.91 5.40 8.93
N ASN A 38 -11.74 5.02 9.40
CA ASN A 38 -11.21 5.34 10.73
C ASN A 38 -10.15 6.44 10.72
N LEU A 39 -9.99 7.14 9.61
CA LEU A 39 -8.99 8.19 9.45
C LEU A 39 -9.45 9.50 10.09
N VAL A 40 -8.50 10.26 10.64
CA VAL A 40 -8.74 11.60 11.21
C VAL A 40 -9.21 12.59 10.14
N SER A 41 -8.73 12.43 8.91
CA SER A 41 -9.16 13.24 7.77
C SER A 41 -9.66 12.34 6.63
N LYS A 42 -10.63 12.86 5.87
CA LYS A 42 -11.14 12.15 4.70
C LYS A 42 -10.06 11.99 3.64
N ILE A 43 -10.01 10.81 3.02
CA ILE A 43 -9.14 10.56 1.86
C ILE A 43 -9.54 11.55 0.76
N LYS A 44 -8.57 12.32 0.29
CA LYS A 44 -8.79 13.24 -0.83
C LYS A 44 -9.09 12.44 -2.09
N LYS A 45 -10.16 12.78 -2.79
CA LYS A 45 -10.50 12.17 -4.08
C LYS A 45 -9.43 12.49 -5.12
N ASN A 46 -9.22 11.57 -6.06
CA ASN A 46 -8.32 11.74 -7.21
C ASN A 46 -6.82 11.93 -6.86
N CYS A 47 -6.37 11.42 -5.70
CA CYS A 47 -4.94 11.47 -5.35
C CYS A 47 -4.11 10.40 -6.07
N VAL A 48 -4.72 9.37 -6.61
CA VAL A 48 -4.06 8.29 -7.34
C VAL A 48 -4.52 8.26 -8.80
N HIS A 49 -3.66 7.82 -9.70
CA HIS A 49 -4.00 7.59 -11.11
C HIS A 49 -4.73 6.27 -11.30
N LYS A 50 -4.41 5.29 -10.45
CA LYS A 50 -5.06 3.99 -10.40
C LYS A 50 -5.09 3.48 -8.97
N GLN A 51 -6.21 2.90 -8.57
CA GLN A 51 -6.38 2.25 -7.28
C GLN A 51 -6.69 0.76 -7.49
N PHE A 52 -5.95 -0.09 -6.79
CA PHE A 52 -6.29 -1.48 -6.59
C PHE A 52 -6.85 -1.65 -5.19
N ASP A 53 -8.12 -2.02 -5.10
CA ASP A 53 -8.81 -2.30 -3.84
C ASP A 53 -8.74 -3.81 -3.58
N ASP A 54 -7.66 -4.27 -2.98
CA ASP A 54 -7.41 -5.68 -2.74
C ASP A 54 -6.51 -5.90 -1.52
N ASP A 55 -6.51 -7.12 -1.02
CA ASP A 55 -5.65 -7.57 0.06
C ASP A 55 -4.20 -7.74 -0.45
N ILE A 56 -3.23 -7.28 0.34
CA ILE A 56 -1.79 -7.33 -0.03
C ILE A 56 -1.32 -8.77 -0.32
N ARG A 57 -1.96 -9.77 0.27
CA ARG A 57 -1.66 -11.18 0.01
C ARG A 57 -1.93 -11.59 -1.44
N ASN A 58 -2.83 -10.88 -2.12
CA ASN A 58 -3.18 -11.10 -3.52
C ASN A 58 -2.29 -10.33 -4.53
N LEU A 59 -1.25 -9.65 -4.05
CA LEU A 59 -0.33 -8.91 -4.90
C LEU A 59 0.29 -9.81 -5.97
N LYS A 60 0.35 -9.30 -7.21
CA LYS A 60 0.91 -9.99 -8.39
C LYS A 60 1.92 -9.11 -9.10
N ALA A 61 2.81 -9.71 -9.87
CA ALA A 61 3.80 -8.99 -10.68
C ALA A 61 3.18 -7.97 -11.66
N SER A 62 1.98 -8.25 -12.17
CA SER A 62 1.24 -7.34 -13.07
C SER A 62 0.86 -6.01 -12.42
N HIS A 63 0.75 -5.93 -11.09
CA HIS A 63 0.48 -4.69 -10.39
C HIS A 63 1.66 -3.71 -10.42
N LEU A 64 2.88 -4.22 -10.62
CA LEU A 64 4.12 -3.44 -10.66
C LEU A 64 4.58 -3.09 -12.08
N GLU A 65 3.72 -3.23 -13.09
CA GLU A 65 4.08 -2.85 -14.44
C GLU A 65 4.25 -1.34 -14.59
N LYS A 66 5.38 -0.93 -15.20
CA LYS A 66 5.75 0.49 -15.39
C LYS A 66 5.88 1.27 -14.08
N ILE A 67 6.20 0.61 -12.99
CA ILE A 67 6.49 1.22 -11.69
C ILE A 67 8.00 1.43 -11.58
N ASP A 68 8.39 2.62 -11.14
CA ASP A 68 9.80 2.98 -10.91
C ASP A 68 10.20 2.78 -9.44
N THR A 69 9.27 3.00 -8.52
CA THR A 69 9.55 2.94 -7.08
C THR A 69 8.34 2.43 -6.30
N VAL A 70 8.60 1.59 -5.31
CA VAL A 70 7.60 1.06 -4.39
C VAL A 70 7.75 1.71 -3.01
N ILE A 71 6.64 2.20 -2.46
CA ILE A 71 6.53 2.67 -1.07
C ILE A 71 5.58 1.72 -0.35
N HIS A 72 6.11 0.94 0.59
CA HIS A 72 5.37 -0.10 1.29
C HIS A 72 4.94 0.38 2.68
N LEU A 73 3.65 0.73 2.83
CA LEU A 73 3.06 1.19 4.09
C LEU A 73 2.00 0.23 4.63
N CYS A 74 1.67 -0.82 3.87
CA CYS A 74 0.66 -1.78 4.28
C CYS A 74 1.16 -2.64 5.44
N GLY A 75 0.36 -2.75 6.49
CA GLY A 75 0.66 -3.60 7.64
C GLY A 75 -0.41 -3.48 8.72
N LEU A 76 -0.49 -4.49 9.57
CA LEU A 76 -1.26 -4.47 10.80
C LEU A 76 -0.32 -4.03 11.93
N SER A 77 -0.42 -2.78 12.36
CA SER A 77 0.51 -2.13 13.29
C SER A 77 -0.04 -1.99 14.72
N ASN A 78 -1.27 -2.43 14.96
CA ASN A 78 -1.88 -2.35 16.29
C ASN A 78 -1.58 -3.63 17.08
N ASP A 79 -0.84 -3.51 18.19
CA ASP A 79 -0.44 -4.64 19.04
C ASP A 79 -1.61 -5.53 19.51
N PRO A 80 -2.77 -5.02 19.96
CA PRO A 80 -3.91 -5.85 20.30
C PRO A 80 -4.43 -6.68 19.12
N ILE A 81 -4.45 -6.11 17.91
CA ILE A 81 -4.83 -6.82 16.68
C ILE A 81 -3.78 -7.87 16.34
N GLY A 82 -2.49 -7.54 16.45
CA GLY A 82 -1.39 -8.45 16.18
C GLY A 82 -1.42 -9.70 17.05
N LYS A 83 -1.65 -9.54 18.36
CA LYS A 83 -1.77 -10.65 19.31
C LYS A 83 -2.99 -11.54 19.05
N ARG A 84 -4.13 -10.93 18.72
CA ARG A 84 -5.38 -11.66 18.48
C ARG A 84 -5.37 -12.42 17.14
N PHE A 85 -4.64 -11.93 16.15
CA PHE A 85 -4.62 -12.45 14.79
C PHE A 85 -3.19 -12.70 14.29
N GLU A 86 -2.38 -13.42 15.08
CA GLU A 86 -0.96 -13.66 14.79
C GLU A 86 -0.71 -14.22 13.39
N LYS A 87 -1.48 -15.22 12.97
CA LYS A 87 -1.31 -15.81 11.64
C LYS A 87 -1.55 -14.80 10.52
N ILE A 88 -2.63 -14.05 10.60
CA ILE A 88 -2.96 -13.02 9.58
C ILE A 88 -1.93 -11.90 9.61
N THR A 89 -1.48 -11.50 10.80
CA THR A 89 -0.43 -10.48 10.97
C THR A 89 0.88 -10.93 10.34
N ASP A 90 1.29 -12.17 10.53
CA ASP A 90 2.47 -12.75 9.88
C ASP A 90 2.33 -12.78 8.36
N GLU A 91 1.19 -13.23 7.83
CA GLU A 91 0.92 -13.25 6.40
C GLU A 91 0.99 -11.86 5.77
N ILE A 92 0.43 -10.84 6.43
CA ILE A 92 0.38 -9.47 5.92
C ILE A 92 1.69 -8.73 6.13
N ASN A 93 2.25 -8.74 7.35
CA ASN A 93 3.39 -7.91 7.70
C ASN A 93 4.72 -8.52 7.25
N TYR A 94 4.84 -9.85 7.25
CA TYR A 94 6.08 -10.53 6.90
C TYR A 94 6.02 -11.18 5.51
N GLN A 95 5.16 -12.17 5.31
CA GLN A 95 5.14 -12.94 4.07
C GLN A 95 4.82 -12.07 2.84
N SER A 96 3.86 -11.16 2.96
CA SER A 96 3.51 -10.25 1.86
C SER A 96 4.59 -9.20 1.59
N SER A 97 5.30 -8.74 2.62
CA SER A 97 6.43 -7.82 2.46
C SER A 97 7.59 -8.48 1.72
N VAL A 98 7.93 -9.72 2.07
CA VAL A 98 8.96 -10.51 1.36
C VAL A 98 8.55 -10.76 -0.10
N LYS A 99 7.29 -11.11 -0.33
CA LYS A 99 6.74 -11.29 -1.68
C LYS A 99 6.84 -10.01 -2.51
N LEU A 100 6.41 -8.87 -1.95
CA LEU A 100 6.48 -7.57 -2.62
C LEU A 100 7.92 -7.21 -2.97
N PHE A 101 8.86 -7.37 -2.04
CA PHE A 101 10.28 -7.11 -2.26
C PHE A 101 10.84 -7.95 -3.43
N ASN A 102 10.56 -9.25 -3.44
CA ASN A 102 11.00 -10.13 -4.52
C ASN A 102 10.40 -9.77 -5.88
N LEU A 103 9.13 -9.36 -5.90
CA LEU A 103 8.47 -8.90 -7.13
C LEU A 103 9.06 -7.57 -7.61
N ALA A 104 9.34 -6.64 -6.71
CA ALA A 104 9.95 -5.36 -7.03
C ALA A 104 11.36 -5.54 -7.62
N LEU A 105 12.19 -6.41 -7.02
CA LEU A 105 13.51 -6.75 -7.58
C LEU A 105 13.42 -7.32 -9.00
N LYS A 106 12.49 -8.24 -9.25
CA LYS A 106 12.29 -8.82 -10.59
C LYS A 106 11.83 -7.78 -11.61
N LYS A 107 11.04 -6.79 -11.19
CA LYS A 107 10.53 -5.70 -12.03
C LYS A 107 11.47 -4.51 -12.11
N LYS A 108 12.57 -4.51 -11.36
CA LYS A 108 13.55 -3.42 -11.28
C LYS A 108 12.93 -2.10 -10.80
N CYS A 109 11.97 -2.20 -9.86
CA CYS A 109 11.43 -1.04 -9.18
C CYS A 109 12.33 -0.58 -8.03
#